data_507afdd6e7177a3fd6b443e1675cd2f2
#
_entry.id   507afdd6e7177a3fd6b443e1675cd2f2
#
_cell.length_a   1.000
_cell.length_b   1.000
_cell.length_c   1.000
_cell.angle_alpha   90.00
_cell.angle_beta   90.00
_cell.angle_gamma   90.00
#
_symmetry.space_group_name_H-M   'P 1'
#
loop_
_entity.id
_entity.type
_entity.pdbx_description
1 polymer ?
#
loop_
_entity_poly.entity_id
_entity_poly.type
_entity_poly.pdbx_seq_one_letter_code
_entity_poly.pdbx_strand_id
1 'polypeptide(L)'
;MCFTYILELNLGNKALNVAIRMAPNQKYPFNTRSFFTEDGKRPLRGGVELWRGYFQSIRPSMGKMIVNLDISTGLMYKPGPLINLCLDFFGKPDPNFLSPKRGLPDRERLRLQRFISGLRIITSHGPSGRAQTRVIRKLSSAGASGQKFTMRENGEISVADYFRVHARKTLKFPDLLCVEVG
;
A
#
# COMPACT_ATOMS: atom_id res chain seq x y z
N MET A 1 26.36 -2.65 42.48
CA MET A 1 26.94 -1.74 41.47
C MET A 1 26.88 -2.23 40.03
N CYS A 2 26.99 -3.53 39.74
CA CYS A 2 27.03 -4.05 38.34
C CYS A 2 25.71 -3.92 37.59
N PHE A 3 24.56 -4.12 38.26
CA PHE A 3 23.22 -4.07 37.61
C PHE A 3 22.81 -2.67 37.12
N THR A 4 23.15 -1.63 37.86
CA THR A 4 22.82 -0.23 37.49
C THR A 4 23.61 0.19 36.25
N TYR A 5 24.91 -0.17 36.17
CA TYR A 5 25.76 0.17 35.04
C TYR A 5 25.32 -0.51 33.72
N ILE A 6 24.83 -1.76 33.80
CA ILE A 6 24.29 -2.48 32.64
C ILE A 6 22.96 -1.85 32.18
N LEU A 7 22.14 -1.36 33.09
CA LEU A 7 20.88 -0.72 32.77
C LEU A 7 21.10 0.63 32.07
N GLU A 8 22.04 1.43 32.54
CA GLU A 8 22.40 2.72 31.93
C GLU A 8 23.01 2.56 30.54
N LEU A 9 23.88 1.59 30.34
CA LEU A 9 24.42 1.25 29.01
C LEU A 9 23.35 0.80 28.03
N ASN A 10 22.36 0.05 28.49
CA ASN A 10 21.23 -0.38 27.65
C ASN A 10 20.30 0.77 27.28
N LEU A 11 20.05 1.72 28.18
CA LEU A 11 19.26 2.92 27.91
C LEU A 11 19.98 3.84 26.93
N GLY A 12 21.29 4.09 27.13
CA GLY A 12 22.10 4.88 26.21
C GLY A 12 22.15 4.30 24.80
N ASN A 13 22.33 2.99 24.68
CA ASN A 13 22.29 2.29 23.39
C ASN A 13 20.93 2.40 22.69
N LYS A 14 19.82 2.28 23.40
CA LYS A 14 18.47 2.46 22.84
C LYS A 14 18.28 3.87 22.34
N ALA A 15 18.68 4.88 23.11
CA ALA A 15 18.57 6.29 22.71
C ALA A 15 19.40 6.59 21.45
N LEU A 16 20.62 6.10 21.37
CA LEU A 16 21.49 6.28 20.20
C LEU A 16 20.94 5.55 18.97
N ASN A 17 20.37 4.36 19.13
CA ASN A 17 19.72 3.65 18.03
C ASN A 17 18.45 4.35 17.53
N VAL A 18 17.74 5.05 18.37
CA VAL A 18 16.63 5.93 17.95
C VAL A 18 17.18 7.13 17.19
N ALA A 19 18.17 7.82 17.75
CA ALA A 19 18.75 9.02 17.18
C ALA A 19 19.30 8.80 15.76
N ILE A 20 20.07 7.72 15.54
CA ILE A 20 20.67 7.43 14.21
C ILE A 20 19.60 7.15 13.15
N ARG A 21 18.41 6.69 13.55
CA ARG A 21 17.31 6.35 12.63
C ARG A 21 16.39 7.52 12.35
N MET A 22 16.45 8.60 13.12
CA MET A 22 15.54 9.74 12.95
C MET A 22 15.62 10.36 11.56
N ALA A 23 16.81 10.73 11.11
CA ALA A 23 17.01 11.38 9.82
C ALA A 23 16.62 10.49 8.62
N PRO A 24 17.05 9.22 8.52
CA PRO A 24 16.57 8.30 7.49
C PRO A 24 15.05 8.11 7.49
N ASN A 25 14.43 7.95 8.66
CA ASN A 25 13.00 7.72 8.77
C ASN A 25 12.14 8.94 8.37
N GLN A 26 12.69 10.14 8.46
CA GLN A 26 12.02 11.35 7.95
C GLN A 26 12.07 11.45 6.42
N LYS A 27 13.11 10.90 5.80
CA LYS A 27 13.38 11.03 4.38
C LYS A 27 12.87 9.85 3.54
N TYR A 28 12.91 8.64 4.09
CA TYR A 28 12.67 7.40 3.35
C TYR A 28 11.53 6.59 3.95
N PRO A 29 10.80 5.81 3.16
CA PRO A 29 9.87 4.81 3.68
C PRO A 29 10.61 3.83 4.60
N PHE A 30 10.01 3.49 5.72
CA PHE A 30 10.64 2.61 6.70
C PHE A 30 9.67 1.62 7.32
N ASN A 31 10.20 0.56 7.84
CA ASN A 31 9.52 -0.38 8.72
C ASN A 31 10.20 -0.41 10.10
N THR A 32 9.84 -1.36 10.94
CA THR A 32 10.40 -1.51 12.29
C THR A 32 11.92 -1.66 12.30
N ARG A 33 12.53 -2.19 11.23
CA ARG A 33 13.96 -2.50 11.16
C ARG A 33 14.73 -1.61 10.20
N SER A 34 14.25 -1.44 8.99
CA SER A 34 15.01 -0.85 7.87
C SER A 34 14.27 0.36 7.27
N PHE A 35 15.02 1.27 6.71
CA PHE A 35 14.51 2.25 5.75
C PHE A 35 14.87 1.80 4.33
N PHE A 36 14.11 2.26 3.34
CA PHE A 36 14.23 1.80 1.95
C PHE A 36 14.44 2.97 1.01
N THR A 37 15.31 2.80 0.02
CA THR A 37 15.61 3.82 -0.98
C THR A 37 15.19 3.36 -2.37
N GLU A 38 14.83 4.32 -3.21
CA GLU A 38 14.56 4.05 -4.63
C GLU A 38 15.83 3.85 -5.44
N ASP A 39 16.99 4.16 -4.86
CA ASP A 39 18.27 4.00 -5.55
C ASP A 39 18.54 2.55 -5.90
N GLY A 40 18.70 2.28 -7.19
CA GLY A 40 18.90 0.93 -7.68
C GLY A 40 17.67 0.03 -7.59
N LYS A 41 16.45 0.61 -7.49
CA LYS A 41 15.21 -0.15 -7.55
C LYS A 41 15.12 -0.96 -8.85
N ARG A 42 14.56 -2.14 -8.76
CA ARG A 42 14.38 -3.04 -9.90
C ARG A 42 12.91 -3.38 -10.07
N PRO A 43 12.30 -3.09 -11.23
CA PRO A 43 10.94 -3.53 -11.50
C PRO A 43 10.88 -5.05 -11.59
N LEU A 44 9.89 -5.62 -10.95
CA LEU A 44 9.57 -7.04 -11.03
C LEU A 44 8.22 -7.22 -11.74
N ARG A 45 7.92 -8.46 -12.12
CA ARG A 45 6.59 -8.80 -12.64
C ARG A 45 5.55 -8.73 -11.53
N GLY A 46 4.30 -8.51 -11.90
CA GLY A 46 3.19 -8.51 -10.94
C GLY A 46 2.96 -7.19 -10.22
N GLY A 47 3.46 -6.07 -10.76
CA GLY A 47 3.18 -4.74 -10.20
C GLY A 47 3.95 -4.39 -8.94
N VAL A 48 5.10 -5.02 -8.71
CA VAL A 48 5.98 -4.77 -7.58
C VAL A 48 7.38 -4.37 -8.03
N GLU A 49 8.09 -3.67 -7.15
CA GLU A 49 9.48 -3.26 -7.32
C GLU A 49 10.32 -3.79 -6.16
N LEU A 50 11.53 -4.19 -6.43
CA LEU A 50 12.52 -4.54 -5.42
C LEU A 50 13.31 -3.28 -5.05
N TRP A 51 13.24 -2.89 -3.77
CA TRP A 51 13.97 -1.74 -3.25
C TRP A 51 15.10 -2.20 -2.33
N ARG A 52 16.18 -1.41 -2.29
CA ARG A 52 17.29 -1.62 -1.37
C ARG A 52 16.94 -1.02 0.00
N GLY A 53 17.10 -1.82 1.05
CA GLY A 53 16.87 -1.41 2.42
C GLY A 53 18.17 -1.39 3.21
N TYR A 54 18.21 -0.57 4.25
CA TYR A 54 19.34 -0.42 5.15
C TYR A 54 18.86 -0.49 6.59
N PHE A 55 19.50 -1.33 7.38
CA PHE A 55 19.34 -1.40 8.82
C PHE A 55 20.57 -0.82 9.50
N GLN A 56 20.38 0.12 10.40
CA GLN A 56 21.45 0.76 11.15
C GLN A 56 21.31 0.45 12.64
N SER A 57 22.39 0.13 13.29
CA SER A 57 22.45 -0.03 14.73
C SER A 57 23.79 0.43 15.30
N ILE A 58 23.75 1.03 16.49
CA ILE A 58 24.94 1.43 17.24
C ILE A 58 25.19 0.35 18.28
N ARG A 59 26.47 -0.05 18.37
CA ARG A 59 26.93 -1.03 19.35
C ARG A 59 28.19 -0.54 20.03
N PRO A 60 28.28 -0.59 21.36
CA PRO A 60 29.53 -0.33 22.10
C PRO A 60 30.49 -1.50 21.89
N SER A 61 31.76 -1.18 21.68
CA SER A 61 32.82 -2.18 21.55
C SER A 61 34.13 -1.58 22.05
N MET A 62 34.75 -2.17 23.08
CA MET A 62 36.09 -1.84 23.61
C MET A 62 36.43 -0.33 23.61
N GLY A 63 35.61 0.49 24.28
CA GLY A 63 35.83 1.94 24.38
C GLY A 63 35.45 2.74 23.14
N LYS A 64 34.84 2.14 22.13
CA LYS A 64 34.37 2.79 20.87
C LYS A 64 32.91 2.50 20.64
N MET A 65 32.24 3.42 19.93
CA MET A 65 30.89 3.20 19.39
C MET A 65 31.03 2.80 17.92
N ILE A 66 30.48 1.66 17.55
CA ILE A 66 30.48 1.14 16.18
C ILE A 66 29.08 1.27 15.61
N VAL A 67 28.97 1.86 14.42
CA VAL A 67 27.76 1.83 13.62
C VAL A 67 27.80 0.57 12.75
N ASN A 68 26.88 -0.35 13.01
CA ASN A 68 26.66 -1.50 12.15
C ASN A 68 25.62 -1.14 11.07
N LEU A 69 25.95 -1.43 9.82
CA LEU A 69 25.08 -1.20 8.67
C LEU A 69 24.86 -2.52 7.94
N ASP A 70 23.62 -3.01 7.95
CA ASP A 70 23.22 -4.20 7.23
C ASP A 70 22.35 -3.85 6.03
N ILE A 71 22.57 -4.53 4.91
CA ILE A 71 21.79 -4.35 3.69
C ILE A 71 20.66 -5.36 3.70
N SER A 72 19.46 -4.89 3.38
CA SER A 72 18.26 -5.70 3.19
C SER A 72 17.59 -5.38 1.86
N THR A 73 16.57 -6.13 1.51
CA THR A 73 15.73 -5.85 0.36
C THR A 73 14.27 -5.89 0.77
N GLY A 74 13.45 -5.02 0.17
CA GLY A 74 12.02 -4.98 0.37
C GLY A 74 11.27 -4.99 -0.95
N LEU A 75 10.09 -5.60 -0.95
CA LEU A 75 9.15 -5.51 -2.07
C LEU A 75 8.22 -4.33 -1.82
N MET A 76 8.16 -3.42 -2.79
CA MET A 76 7.27 -2.27 -2.77
C MET A 76 6.27 -2.39 -3.92
N TYR A 77 5.05 -1.96 -3.69
CA TYR A 77 4.08 -1.86 -4.78
C TYR A 77 4.46 -0.70 -5.70
N LYS A 78 4.33 -0.93 -6.99
CA LYS A 78 4.57 0.09 -8.01
C LYS A 78 3.59 1.25 -7.81
N PRO A 79 4.07 2.49 -7.67
CA PRO A 79 3.19 3.65 -7.49
C PRO A 79 2.39 3.94 -8.76
N GLY A 80 1.19 4.52 -8.59
CA GLY A 80 0.35 4.93 -9.71
C GLY A 80 -1.11 4.57 -9.55
N PRO A 81 -1.90 4.64 -10.64
CA PRO A 81 -3.31 4.26 -10.62
C PRO A 81 -3.50 2.79 -10.24
N LEU A 82 -4.45 2.52 -9.34
CA LEU A 82 -4.72 1.17 -8.86
C LEU A 82 -5.05 0.18 -10.00
N ILE A 83 -5.73 0.67 -11.04
CA ILE A 83 -6.05 -0.15 -12.22
C ILE A 83 -4.78 -0.70 -12.90
N ASN A 84 -3.74 0.13 -13.02
CA ASN A 84 -2.47 -0.28 -13.63
C ASN A 84 -1.79 -1.34 -12.77
N LEU A 85 -1.80 -1.19 -11.45
CA LEU A 85 -1.27 -2.19 -10.52
C LEU A 85 -2.00 -3.54 -10.68
N CYS A 86 -3.34 -3.51 -10.79
CA CYS A 86 -4.13 -4.72 -11.01
C CYS A 86 -3.83 -5.40 -12.36
N LEU A 87 -3.60 -4.61 -13.40
CA LEU A 87 -3.24 -5.10 -14.74
C LEU A 87 -1.83 -5.68 -14.74
N ASP A 88 -0.87 -4.98 -14.13
CA ASP A 88 0.51 -5.46 -13.99
C ASP A 88 0.56 -6.78 -13.20
N PHE A 89 -0.31 -6.96 -12.19
CA PHE A 89 -0.43 -8.22 -11.45
C PHE A 89 -0.74 -9.41 -12.35
N PHE A 90 -1.61 -9.24 -13.33
CA PHE A 90 -1.95 -10.28 -14.31
C PHE A 90 -1.04 -10.27 -15.56
N GLY A 91 -0.21 -9.26 -15.74
CA GLY A 91 0.57 -9.06 -16.95
C GLY A 91 -0.32 -8.81 -18.18
N LYS A 92 -1.45 -8.13 -17.99
CA LYS A 92 -2.42 -7.82 -19.06
C LYS A 92 -2.49 -6.30 -19.29
N PRO A 93 -2.48 -5.83 -20.55
CA PRO A 93 -2.56 -4.41 -20.85
C PRO A 93 -3.99 -3.86 -20.90
N ASP A 94 -4.99 -4.72 -21.16
CA ASP A 94 -6.38 -4.29 -21.38
C ASP A 94 -7.15 -4.20 -20.05
N PRO A 95 -7.63 -3.01 -19.67
CA PRO A 95 -8.48 -2.84 -18.48
C PRO A 95 -9.73 -3.72 -18.46
N ASN A 96 -10.29 -4.02 -19.60
CA ASN A 96 -11.47 -4.86 -19.70
C ASN A 96 -11.26 -6.30 -19.19
N PHE A 97 -10.02 -6.75 -19.09
CA PHE A 97 -9.70 -8.03 -18.45
C PHE A 97 -10.18 -8.11 -17.00
N LEU A 98 -10.25 -6.97 -16.29
CA LEU A 98 -10.71 -6.90 -14.89
C LEU A 98 -12.25 -6.90 -14.76
N SER A 99 -12.98 -7.12 -15.88
CA SER A 99 -14.44 -7.16 -15.87
C SER A 99 -14.94 -8.58 -15.61
N PRO A 100 -15.79 -8.79 -14.58
CA PRO A 100 -16.45 -10.08 -14.36
C PRO A 100 -17.32 -10.52 -15.54
N LYS A 101 -17.91 -9.57 -16.27
CA LYS A 101 -18.74 -9.85 -17.46
C LYS A 101 -17.93 -10.39 -18.63
N ARG A 102 -16.64 -10.09 -18.70
CA ARG A 102 -15.73 -10.57 -19.76
C ARG A 102 -14.95 -11.82 -19.36
N GLY A 103 -15.34 -12.48 -18.26
CA GLY A 103 -14.84 -13.78 -17.89
C GLY A 103 -13.65 -13.79 -16.93
N LEU A 104 -13.46 -12.74 -16.12
CA LEU A 104 -12.50 -12.84 -15.01
C LEU A 104 -12.96 -13.93 -14.03
N PRO A 105 -12.24 -15.06 -13.89
CA PRO A 105 -12.64 -16.15 -13.00
C PRO A 105 -12.65 -15.68 -11.54
N ASP A 106 -13.56 -16.19 -10.74
CA ASP A 106 -13.64 -15.84 -9.32
C ASP A 106 -12.34 -16.18 -8.55
N ARG A 107 -11.66 -17.26 -8.95
CA ARG A 107 -10.34 -17.61 -8.42
C ARG A 107 -9.31 -16.49 -8.63
N GLU A 108 -9.26 -15.90 -9.81
CA GLU A 108 -8.33 -14.80 -10.13
C GLU A 108 -8.73 -13.51 -9.42
N ARG A 109 -10.03 -13.22 -9.28
CA ARG A 109 -10.55 -12.13 -8.47
C ARG A 109 -10.08 -12.25 -7.02
N LEU A 110 -10.18 -13.44 -6.42
CA LEU A 110 -9.73 -13.68 -5.04
C LEU A 110 -8.20 -13.58 -4.89
N ARG A 111 -7.44 -13.99 -5.90
CA ARG A 111 -5.98 -13.80 -5.92
C ARG A 111 -5.63 -12.32 -5.93
N LEU A 112 -6.28 -11.54 -6.81
CA LEU A 112 -6.10 -10.09 -6.87
C LEU A 112 -6.51 -9.44 -5.55
N GLN A 113 -7.64 -9.82 -4.97
CA GLN A 113 -8.09 -9.31 -3.68
C GLN A 113 -7.04 -9.50 -2.59
N ARG A 114 -6.45 -10.69 -2.48
CA ARG A 114 -5.39 -10.97 -1.49
C ARG A 114 -4.15 -10.10 -1.73
N PHE A 115 -3.82 -9.84 -2.99
CA PHE A 115 -2.68 -9.04 -3.36
C PHE A 115 -2.85 -7.57 -2.99
N ILE A 116 -4.04 -6.98 -3.17
CA ILE A 116 -4.28 -5.56 -2.91
C ILE A 116 -4.90 -5.26 -1.54
N SER A 117 -5.37 -6.25 -0.81
CA SER A 117 -5.95 -6.07 0.53
C SER A 117 -4.94 -5.46 1.49
N GLY A 118 -5.36 -4.45 2.26
CA GLY A 118 -4.50 -3.71 3.16
C GLY A 118 -3.71 -2.57 2.52
N LEU A 119 -3.74 -2.42 1.19
CA LEU A 119 -3.10 -1.28 0.52
C LEU A 119 -3.80 0.03 0.88
N ARG A 120 -2.97 1.05 1.11
CA ARG A 120 -3.44 2.43 1.26
C ARG A 120 -3.55 3.08 -0.10
N ILE A 121 -4.72 3.59 -0.43
CA ILE A 121 -5.00 4.33 -1.66
C ILE A 121 -5.49 5.74 -1.35
N ILE A 122 -5.28 6.64 -2.28
CA ILE A 122 -5.83 7.99 -2.23
C ILE A 122 -7.07 8.03 -3.11
N THR A 123 -8.20 8.44 -2.53
CA THR A 123 -9.46 8.61 -3.24
C THR A 123 -9.84 10.10 -3.28
N SER A 124 -10.35 10.58 -4.42
CA SER A 124 -10.72 11.99 -4.62
C SER A 124 -12.20 12.19 -4.95
N HIS A 125 -13.04 11.18 -4.66
CA HIS A 125 -14.48 11.21 -5.03
C HIS A 125 -15.44 11.41 -3.86
N GLY A 126 -14.92 11.73 -2.66
CA GLY A 126 -15.77 12.00 -1.50
C GLY A 126 -16.58 13.31 -1.66
N PRO A 127 -17.62 13.51 -0.82
CA PRO A 127 -18.50 14.69 -0.88
C PRO A 127 -17.76 16.03 -0.81
N SER A 128 -16.60 16.04 -0.13
CA SER A 128 -15.75 17.23 -0.01
C SER A 128 -14.81 17.47 -1.20
N GLY A 129 -14.74 16.55 -2.16
CA GLY A 129 -13.76 16.59 -3.26
C GLY A 129 -12.29 16.50 -2.83
N ARG A 130 -12.04 16.40 -1.52
CA ARG A 130 -10.68 16.31 -0.96
C ARG A 130 -10.12 14.90 -1.10
N ALA A 131 -8.83 14.83 -1.37
CA ALA A 131 -8.11 13.57 -1.37
C ALA A 131 -8.13 12.93 0.03
N GLN A 132 -8.54 11.68 0.12
CA GLN A 132 -8.61 10.93 1.38
C GLN A 132 -7.84 9.63 1.24
N THR A 133 -7.02 9.32 2.24
CA THR A 133 -6.35 8.02 2.33
C THR A 133 -7.33 6.98 2.87
N ARG A 134 -7.49 5.89 2.16
CA ARG A 134 -8.35 4.76 2.51
C ARG A 134 -7.57 3.47 2.40
N VAL A 135 -8.01 2.45 3.14
CA VAL A 135 -7.42 1.11 3.09
C VAL A 135 -8.35 0.18 2.32
N ILE A 136 -7.82 -0.55 1.34
CA ILE A 136 -8.58 -1.54 0.60
C ILE A 136 -8.89 -2.73 1.51
N ARG A 137 -10.18 -3.11 1.59
CA ARG A 137 -10.65 -4.28 2.34
C ARG A 137 -10.91 -5.46 1.43
N LYS A 138 -11.71 -5.26 0.39
CA LYS A 138 -12.07 -6.32 -0.57
C LYS A 138 -12.37 -5.78 -1.95
N LEU A 139 -12.52 -6.72 -2.88
CA LEU A 139 -13.07 -6.50 -4.22
C LEU A 139 -14.52 -6.98 -4.27
N SER A 140 -15.35 -6.23 -4.98
CA SER A 140 -16.72 -6.65 -5.29
C SER A 140 -16.74 -7.91 -6.17
N SER A 141 -17.86 -8.60 -6.20
CA SER A 141 -18.09 -9.72 -7.13
C SER A 141 -18.59 -9.24 -8.49
N ALA A 142 -19.20 -8.05 -8.55
CA ALA A 142 -19.76 -7.46 -9.75
C ALA A 142 -19.02 -6.16 -10.12
N GLY A 143 -19.12 -5.75 -11.38
CA GLY A 143 -18.65 -4.43 -11.82
C GLY A 143 -19.49 -3.29 -11.25
N ALA A 144 -19.02 -2.04 -11.38
CA ALA A 144 -19.69 -0.87 -10.83
C ALA A 144 -21.12 -0.68 -11.36
N SER A 145 -21.40 -1.14 -12.57
CA SER A 145 -22.77 -1.11 -13.16
C SER A 145 -23.71 -2.15 -12.53
N GLY A 146 -23.16 -3.24 -11.99
CA GLY A 146 -23.96 -4.31 -11.38
C GLY A 146 -23.92 -4.31 -9.85
N GLN A 147 -22.92 -3.67 -9.25
CA GLN A 147 -22.80 -3.57 -7.79
C GLN A 147 -23.77 -2.52 -7.25
N LYS A 148 -24.74 -2.96 -6.48
CA LYS A 148 -25.77 -2.10 -5.90
C LYS A 148 -25.58 -1.93 -4.40
N PHE A 149 -26.07 -0.82 -3.87
CA PHE A 149 -26.14 -0.54 -2.43
C PHE A 149 -27.36 0.33 -2.12
N THR A 150 -27.83 0.25 -0.89
CA THR A 150 -29.01 1.00 -0.45
C THR A 150 -28.58 2.35 0.13
N MET A 151 -29.14 3.43 -0.39
CA MET A 151 -29.01 4.77 0.18
C MET A 151 -30.21 5.05 1.10
N ARG A 152 -29.95 5.79 2.19
CA ARG A 152 -30.99 6.11 3.20
C ARG A 152 -32.20 6.86 2.60
N GLU A 153 -32.02 7.64 1.54
CA GLU A 153 -33.03 8.54 0.98
C GLU A 153 -33.58 8.09 -0.40
N ASN A 154 -32.81 7.32 -1.17
CA ASN A 154 -33.11 7.07 -2.59
C ASN A 154 -33.25 5.58 -2.99
N GLY A 155 -33.37 4.68 -2.01
CA GLY A 155 -33.48 3.25 -2.31
C GLY A 155 -32.22 2.62 -2.85
N GLU A 156 -32.34 1.60 -3.71
CA GLU A 156 -31.24 0.84 -4.26
C GLU A 156 -30.66 1.52 -5.51
N ILE A 157 -29.35 1.81 -5.50
CA ILE A 157 -28.65 2.46 -6.62
C ILE A 157 -27.36 1.67 -6.96
N SER A 158 -26.98 1.65 -8.25
CA SER A 158 -25.69 1.08 -8.65
C SER A 158 -24.54 2.04 -8.34
N VAL A 159 -23.34 1.49 -8.16
CA VAL A 159 -22.13 2.30 -7.96
C VAL A 159 -21.89 3.24 -9.15
N ALA A 160 -22.11 2.76 -10.38
CA ALA A 160 -21.96 3.59 -11.58
C ALA A 160 -22.95 4.77 -11.61
N ASP A 161 -24.22 4.52 -11.26
CA ASP A 161 -25.24 5.57 -11.22
C ASP A 161 -24.99 6.56 -10.09
N TYR A 162 -24.52 6.08 -8.93
CA TYR A 162 -24.11 6.95 -7.84
C TYR A 162 -23.02 7.95 -8.28
N PHE A 163 -21.99 7.49 -8.97
CA PHE A 163 -20.94 8.38 -9.47
C PHE A 163 -21.48 9.39 -10.50
N ARG A 164 -22.39 8.96 -11.37
CA ARG A 164 -23.02 9.84 -12.38
C ARG A 164 -23.87 10.92 -11.73
N VAL A 165 -24.73 10.55 -10.77
CA VAL A 165 -25.74 11.45 -10.19
C VAL A 165 -25.12 12.33 -9.08
N HIS A 166 -24.42 11.71 -8.10
CA HIS A 166 -23.96 12.41 -6.91
C HIS A 166 -22.55 12.99 -7.04
N ALA A 167 -21.64 12.28 -7.73
CA ALA A 167 -20.29 12.77 -7.94
C ALA A 167 -20.13 13.55 -9.25
N ARG A 168 -21.16 13.60 -10.10
CA ARG A 168 -21.15 14.21 -11.46
C ARG A 168 -19.97 13.74 -12.31
N LYS A 169 -19.60 12.47 -12.15
CA LYS A 169 -18.48 11.83 -12.86
C LYS A 169 -18.97 10.56 -13.54
N THR A 170 -18.79 10.46 -14.83
CA THR A 170 -19.02 9.21 -15.56
C THR A 170 -17.80 8.32 -15.43
N LEU A 171 -18.00 7.09 -14.98
CA LEU A 171 -16.92 6.11 -14.88
C LEU A 171 -16.45 5.70 -16.28
N LYS A 172 -15.14 5.75 -16.51
CA LYS A 172 -14.54 5.32 -17.79
C LYS A 172 -14.73 3.81 -18.03
N PHE A 173 -14.77 3.03 -16.97
CA PHE A 173 -14.88 1.56 -17.03
C PHE A 173 -15.93 1.06 -16.02
N PRO A 174 -17.24 1.18 -16.32
CA PRO A 174 -18.31 0.87 -15.37
C PRO A 174 -18.48 -0.63 -15.11
N ASP A 175 -17.92 -1.49 -15.95
CA ASP A 175 -17.99 -2.94 -15.79
C ASP A 175 -16.84 -3.55 -15.00
N LEU A 176 -15.86 -2.74 -14.56
CA LEU A 176 -14.76 -3.23 -13.73
C LEU A 176 -15.19 -3.41 -12.28
N LEU A 177 -14.48 -4.32 -11.60
CA LEU A 177 -14.63 -4.55 -10.16
C LEU A 177 -14.46 -3.28 -9.36
N CYS A 178 -15.26 -3.15 -8.30
CA CYS A 178 -15.13 -2.08 -7.32
C CYS A 178 -14.21 -2.51 -6.17
N VAL A 179 -13.49 -1.55 -5.59
CA VAL A 179 -12.79 -1.74 -4.33
C VAL A 179 -13.64 -1.24 -3.17
N GLU A 180 -13.81 -2.08 -2.16
CA GLU A 180 -14.40 -1.67 -0.89
C GLU A 180 -13.28 -1.17 0.02
N VAL A 181 -13.47 0.03 0.58
CA VAL A 181 -12.49 0.72 1.44
C VAL A 181 -13.04 0.91 2.84
N GLY A 182 -12.15 0.98 3.81
CA GLY A 182 -12.47 1.26 5.20
C GLY A 182 -11.84 2.55 5.71
#